data_1f7e75a4db6a764fb05db97730cdd138
#
_entry.id   1f7e75a4db6a764fb05db97730cdd138
#
_cell.length_a   1.000
_cell.length_b   1.000
_cell.length_c   1.000
_cell.angle_alpha   90.00
_cell.angle_beta   90.00
_cell.angle_gamma   90.00
#
_symmetry.space_group_name_H-M   'P 1'
#
loop_
_entity.id
_entity.type
_entity.pdbx_description
1 polymer ?
#
loop_
_entity_poly.entity_id
_entity_poly.type
_entity_poly.pdbx_seq_one_letter_code
_entity_poly.pdbx_strand_id
1 'polypeptide(L)'
;EQKGYLHNTAALACNGKIVYEFDKILLPTYDVFDEKRYFKSGKVPSVFPLNIKGKKVKIGVQVCEDLWDDKYDLKVSNIQKKNGADLIINISASPFRENKFKDRVNLVRSKVNEIKIPFLYCNLVGAQDELVFDGSSFALDKNGKCISHCKSFEEDILYTDLASHSTK
;
A
#
# COMPACT_ATOMS: atom_id res chain seq x y z
N GLU A 1 -14.06 -16.49 3.29
CA GLU A 1 -13.91 -17.30 4.52
C GLU A 1 -13.33 -18.66 4.19
N GLN A 2 -12.02 -18.83 4.34
CA GLN A 2 -11.47 -20.18 4.50
C GLN A 2 -11.82 -20.62 5.91
N LYS A 3 -12.57 -21.69 6.05
CA LYS A 3 -13.13 -22.26 7.31
C LYS A 3 -12.46 -21.74 8.59
N GLY A 4 -13.12 -20.82 9.29
CA GLY A 4 -12.81 -20.44 10.67
C GLY A 4 -11.70 -19.42 10.92
N TYR A 5 -11.12 -18.80 9.86
CA TYR A 5 -10.11 -17.76 10.03
C TYR A 5 -10.52 -16.45 9.36
N LEU A 6 -10.24 -15.33 10.04
CA LEU A 6 -10.38 -13.98 9.46
C LEU A 6 -9.08 -13.57 8.77
N HIS A 7 -9.19 -12.80 7.71
CA HIS A 7 -8.08 -12.15 7.02
C HIS A 7 -8.31 -10.65 6.96
N ASN A 8 -7.25 -9.87 7.05
CA ASN A 8 -7.28 -8.45 6.72
C ASN A 8 -7.01 -8.32 5.22
N THR A 9 -8.05 -8.01 4.44
CA THR A 9 -8.04 -8.21 2.99
C THR A 9 -8.32 -6.91 2.24
N ALA A 10 -7.48 -6.58 1.26
CA ALA A 10 -7.77 -5.59 0.25
C ALA A 10 -8.50 -6.25 -0.92
N ALA A 11 -9.63 -5.68 -1.32
CA ALA A 11 -10.42 -6.16 -2.45
C ALA A 11 -10.43 -5.15 -3.60
N LEU A 12 -10.24 -5.63 -4.83
CA LEU A 12 -10.43 -4.84 -6.03
C LEU A 12 -11.81 -5.14 -6.63
N ALA A 13 -12.63 -4.11 -6.73
CA ALA A 13 -13.95 -4.20 -7.35
C ALA A 13 -13.93 -3.56 -8.75
N CYS A 14 -14.52 -4.22 -9.72
CA CYS A 14 -14.71 -3.72 -11.07
C CYS A 14 -16.10 -4.15 -11.60
N ASN A 15 -16.86 -3.19 -12.15
CA ASN A 15 -18.21 -3.44 -12.68
C ASN A 15 -19.13 -4.17 -11.69
N GLY A 16 -19.12 -3.76 -10.43
CA GLY A 16 -19.97 -4.34 -9.36
C GLY A 16 -19.56 -5.72 -8.87
N LYS A 17 -18.39 -6.22 -9.24
CA LYS A 17 -17.86 -7.53 -8.80
C LYS A 17 -16.48 -7.38 -8.19
N ILE A 18 -16.18 -8.17 -7.15
CA ILE A 18 -14.82 -8.34 -6.66
C ILE A 18 -14.08 -9.20 -7.69
N VAL A 19 -13.00 -8.65 -8.26
CA VAL A 19 -12.19 -9.30 -9.29
C VAL A 19 -10.85 -9.77 -8.77
N TYR A 20 -10.45 -9.30 -7.57
CA TYR A 20 -9.20 -9.68 -6.93
C TYR A 20 -9.25 -9.41 -5.43
N GLU A 21 -8.61 -10.27 -4.64
CA GLU A 21 -8.44 -10.13 -3.21
C GLU A 21 -6.96 -10.34 -2.85
N PHE A 22 -6.47 -9.54 -1.92
CA PHE A 22 -5.11 -9.63 -1.38
C PHE A 22 -5.18 -9.62 0.14
N ASP A 23 -4.82 -10.74 0.74
CA ASP A 23 -4.74 -10.86 2.19
C ASP A 23 -3.42 -10.27 2.69
N LYS A 24 -3.50 -9.40 3.68
CA LYS A 24 -2.34 -8.85 4.38
C LYS A 24 -1.41 -9.95 4.85
N ILE A 25 -0.13 -9.82 4.54
CA ILE A 25 0.87 -10.85 4.82
C ILE A 25 1.58 -10.59 6.15
N LEU A 26 2.04 -9.36 6.36
CA LEU A 26 2.77 -8.97 7.55
C LEU A 26 1.79 -8.45 8.60
N LEU A 27 1.64 -9.19 9.69
CA LEU A 27 0.72 -8.86 10.78
C LEU A 27 1.52 -8.33 11.97
N PRO A 28 1.44 -7.02 12.28
CA PRO A 28 2.17 -6.44 13.41
C PRO A 28 1.63 -6.94 14.76
N THR A 29 2.55 -7.14 15.71
CA THR A 29 2.26 -7.52 17.10
C THR A 29 3.08 -6.67 18.07
N TYR A 30 3.19 -5.40 17.78
CA TYR A 30 3.96 -4.44 18.57
C TYR A 30 3.18 -3.13 18.71
N ASP A 31 3.54 -2.34 19.72
CA ASP A 31 2.90 -1.07 20.04
C ASP A 31 1.39 -1.28 20.29
N VAL A 32 0.52 -0.58 19.58
CA VAL A 32 -0.95 -0.68 19.66
C VAL A 32 -1.52 -1.83 18.82
N PHE A 33 -0.67 -2.57 18.11
CA PHE A 33 -1.10 -3.60 17.16
C PHE A 33 -0.99 -5.01 17.75
N ASP A 34 -2.06 -5.81 17.59
CA ASP A 34 -2.08 -7.23 17.94
C ASP A 34 -2.85 -8.03 16.86
N GLU A 35 -2.45 -7.84 15.59
CA GLU A 35 -3.22 -8.39 14.47
C GLU A 35 -3.17 -9.93 14.39
N LYS A 36 -2.07 -10.57 14.80
CA LYS A 36 -1.98 -12.05 14.80
C LYS A 36 -3.00 -12.73 15.69
N ARG A 37 -3.53 -12.00 16.66
CA ARG A 37 -4.58 -12.52 17.56
C ARG A 37 -5.90 -12.75 16.82
N TYR A 38 -6.19 -11.93 15.81
CA TYR A 38 -7.50 -11.90 15.13
C TYR A 38 -7.43 -12.38 13.69
N PHE A 39 -6.30 -12.18 13.02
CA PHE A 39 -6.16 -12.44 11.60
C PHE A 39 -5.10 -13.48 11.30
N LYS A 40 -5.33 -14.22 10.23
CA LYS A 40 -4.35 -15.10 9.63
C LYS A 40 -3.60 -14.37 8.52
N SER A 41 -2.29 -14.57 8.44
CA SER A 41 -1.43 -14.01 7.40
C SER A 41 -1.80 -14.54 6.01
N GLY A 42 -1.78 -13.67 5.02
CA GLY A 42 -1.77 -14.03 3.62
C GLY A 42 -0.52 -14.84 3.26
N LYS A 43 -0.55 -15.55 2.13
CA LYS A 43 0.51 -16.50 1.77
C LYS A 43 1.51 -15.94 0.76
N VAL A 44 1.05 -15.19 -0.23
CA VAL A 44 1.88 -14.82 -1.39
C VAL A 44 1.67 -13.36 -1.76
N PRO A 45 2.76 -12.56 -1.88
CA PRO A 45 2.69 -11.21 -2.45
C PRO A 45 2.41 -11.30 -3.96
N SER A 46 1.15 -11.34 -4.32
CA SER A 46 0.70 -11.47 -5.70
C SER A 46 0.59 -10.12 -6.41
N VAL A 47 0.46 -10.15 -7.73
CA VAL A 47 0.17 -8.99 -8.56
C VAL A 47 -1.06 -9.27 -9.41
N PHE A 48 -1.85 -8.24 -9.64
CA PHE A 48 -3.10 -8.33 -10.37
C PHE A 48 -3.00 -7.61 -11.74
N PRO A 49 -3.30 -8.28 -12.87
CA PRO A 49 -3.33 -7.64 -14.17
C PRO A 49 -4.65 -6.91 -14.39
N LEU A 50 -4.56 -5.60 -14.65
CA LEU A 50 -5.68 -4.77 -15.12
C LEU A 50 -5.49 -4.38 -16.58
N ASN A 51 -6.59 -4.30 -17.33
CA ASN A 51 -6.60 -3.66 -18.63
C ASN A 51 -7.13 -2.23 -18.47
N ILE A 52 -6.25 -1.25 -18.63
CA ILE A 52 -6.58 0.17 -18.53
C ILE A 52 -6.45 0.78 -19.93
N LYS A 53 -7.55 1.12 -20.57
CA LYS A 53 -7.60 1.71 -21.91
C LYS A 53 -6.74 0.92 -22.93
N GLY A 54 -6.88 -0.41 -22.95
CA GLY A 54 -6.15 -1.29 -23.86
C GLY A 54 -4.71 -1.63 -23.45
N LYS A 55 -4.19 -1.03 -22.39
CA LYS A 55 -2.87 -1.37 -21.82
C LYS A 55 -3.00 -2.31 -20.64
N LYS A 56 -2.26 -3.41 -20.66
CA LYS A 56 -2.18 -4.34 -19.52
C LYS A 56 -1.20 -3.77 -18.50
N VAL A 57 -1.68 -3.47 -17.29
CA VAL A 57 -0.91 -2.97 -16.15
C VAL A 57 -1.03 -4.00 -15.02
N LYS A 58 0.08 -4.41 -14.45
CA LYS A 58 0.12 -5.31 -13.29
C LYS A 58 0.27 -4.51 -12.00
N ILE A 59 -0.67 -4.65 -11.09
CA ILE A 59 -0.70 -3.91 -9.84
C ILE A 59 -0.35 -4.83 -8.68
N GLY A 60 0.66 -4.44 -7.88
CA GLY A 60 0.91 -5.00 -6.56
C GLY A 60 0.07 -4.24 -5.53
N VAL A 61 -0.75 -4.97 -4.76
CA VAL A 61 -1.52 -4.39 -3.66
C VAL A 61 -0.86 -4.80 -2.35
N GLN A 62 -0.80 -3.87 -1.39
CA GLN A 62 -0.27 -4.07 -0.06
C GLN A 62 -1.23 -3.50 0.99
N VAL A 63 -1.23 -4.07 2.18
CA VAL A 63 -2.00 -3.55 3.30
C VAL A 63 -1.05 -3.16 4.43
N CYS A 64 -0.96 -1.86 4.69
CA CYS A 64 -0.27 -1.23 5.82
C CYS A 64 1.13 -1.81 6.08
N GLU A 65 1.26 -2.75 7.04
CA GLU A 65 2.52 -3.35 7.48
C GLU A 65 3.32 -4.06 6.37
N ASP A 66 2.67 -4.48 5.29
CA ASP A 66 3.36 -5.10 4.15
C ASP A 66 4.45 -4.19 3.53
N LEU A 67 4.36 -2.88 3.78
CA LEU A 67 5.36 -1.88 3.41
C LEU A 67 6.53 -1.82 4.40
N TRP A 68 6.26 -2.07 5.71
CA TRP A 68 7.23 -1.92 6.81
C TRP A 68 8.05 -3.19 7.02
N ASP A 69 8.47 -3.82 5.94
CA ASP A 69 9.05 -5.16 5.91
C ASP A 69 10.54 -5.23 6.31
N ASP A 70 11.14 -4.15 6.79
CA ASP A 70 12.59 -4.11 7.08
C ASP A 70 13.01 -5.14 8.13
N LYS A 71 12.15 -5.41 9.11
CA LYS A 71 12.38 -6.38 10.20
C LYS A 71 11.91 -7.80 9.87
N TYR A 72 11.38 -8.03 8.67
CA TYR A 72 10.87 -9.33 8.25
C TYR A 72 11.77 -9.94 7.18
N ASP A 73 11.87 -11.27 7.15
CA ASP A 73 12.60 -11.98 6.09
C ASP A 73 11.92 -11.82 4.73
N LEU A 74 10.60 -11.76 4.73
CA LEU A 74 9.81 -11.61 3.52
C LEU A 74 9.72 -10.13 3.12
N LYS A 75 10.20 -9.80 1.92
CA LYS A 75 10.19 -8.46 1.32
C LYS A 75 9.08 -8.37 0.29
N VAL A 76 7.91 -7.85 0.71
CA VAL A 76 6.67 -7.86 -0.09
C VAL A 76 6.85 -7.12 -1.40
N SER A 77 7.38 -5.89 -1.38
CA SER A 77 7.60 -5.08 -2.58
C SER A 77 8.54 -5.77 -3.59
N ASN A 78 9.60 -6.42 -3.12
CA ASN A 78 10.58 -7.09 -3.97
C ASN A 78 9.98 -8.32 -4.66
N ILE A 79 9.13 -9.07 -3.96
CA ILE A 79 8.44 -10.22 -4.55
C ILE A 79 7.43 -9.74 -5.59
N GLN A 80 6.67 -8.67 -5.30
CA GLN A 80 5.74 -8.09 -6.28
C GLN A 80 6.49 -7.58 -7.53
N LYS A 81 7.67 -6.99 -7.36
CA LYS A 81 8.55 -6.63 -8.49
C LYS A 81 8.94 -7.86 -9.32
N LYS A 82 9.39 -8.94 -8.68
CA LYS A 82 9.74 -10.20 -9.36
C LYS A 82 8.55 -10.80 -10.12
N ASN A 83 7.34 -10.62 -9.59
CA ASN A 83 6.09 -11.06 -10.23
C ASN A 83 5.64 -10.11 -11.36
N GLY A 84 6.41 -9.05 -11.61
CA GLY A 84 6.24 -8.11 -12.72
C GLY A 84 5.22 -7.00 -12.43
N ALA A 85 5.12 -6.52 -11.19
CA ALA A 85 4.32 -5.33 -10.88
C ALA A 85 4.85 -4.11 -11.64
N ASP A 86 3.94 -3.32 -12.22
CA ASP A 86 4.21 -2.04 -12.87
C ASP A 86 3.88 -0.86 -11.95
N LEU A 87 3.05 -1.08 -10.94
CA LEU A 87 2.60 -0.13 -9.94
C LEU A 87 2.38 -0.84 -8.62
N ILE A 88 2.74 -0.22 -7.50
CA ILE A 88 2.36 -0.69 -6.17
C ILE A 88 1.39 0.30 -5.54
N ILE A 89 0.36 -0.23 -4.90
CA ILE A 89 -0.63 0.50 -4.11
C ILE A 89 -0.63 -0.07 -2.70
N ASN A 90 -0.34 0.77 -1.72
CA ASN A 90 -0.46 0.42 -0.30
C ASN A 90 -1.66 1.17 0.30
N ILE A 91 -2.58 0.44 0.92
CA ILE A 91 -3.69 0.99 1.70
C ILE A 91 -3.40 0.83 3.18
N SER A 92 -3.48 1.91 3.93
CA SER A 92 -3.03 1.99 5.32
C SER A 92 -4.02 2.69 6.24
N ALA A 93 -4.04 2.24 7.49
CA ALA A 93 -4.48 3.01 8.64
C ALA A 93 -3.27 3.20 9.56
N SER A 94 -2.33 4.04 9.13
CA SER A 94 -1.10 4.32 9.86
C SER A 94 -1.33 5.50 10.80
N PRO A 95 -1.22 5.33 12.15
CA PRO A 95 -1.48 6.38 13.12
C PRO A 95 -0.54 7.58 12.95
N PHE A 96 -1.09 8.74 13.24
CA PHE A 96 -0.34 9.99 13.28
C PHE A 96 0.61 10.01 14.48
N ARG A 97 1.81 10.53 14.25
CA ARG A 97 2.73 11.09 15.24
C ARG A 97 3.54 12.19 14.58
N GLU A 98 4.20 13.00 15.37
CA GLU A 98 5.11 14.03 14.86
C GLU A 98 6.13 13.42 13.86
N ASN A 99 6.35 14.09 12.75
CA ASN A 99 7.22 13.66 11.64
C ASN A 99 6.81 12.37 10.90
N LYS A 100 5.66 11.74 11.24
CA LYS A 100 5.26 10.45 10.64
C LYS A 100 5.09 10.53 9.12
N PHE A 101 4.58 11.64 8.57
CA PHE A 101 4.49 11.84 7.12
C PHE A 101 5.86 11.73 6.44
N LYS A 102 6.87 12.42 7.00
CA LYS A 102 8.24 12.36 6.46
C LYS A 102 8.81 10.94 6.51
N ASP A 103 8.55 10.22 7.59
CA ASP A 103 8.99 8.82 7.74
C ASP A 103 8.33 7.91 6.68
N ARG A 104 7.01 8.06 6.46
CA ARG A 104 6.28 7.31 5.43
C ARG A 104 6.85 7.58 4.04
N VAL A 105 7.06 8.86 3.68
CA VAL A 105 7.63 9.24 2.38
C VAL A 105 9.05 8.69 2.21
N ASN A 106 9.88 8.75 3.24
CA ASN A 106 11.25 8.24 3.19
C ASN A 106 11.27 6.71 3.06
N LEU A 107 10.40 6.00 3.77
CA LEU A 107 10.27 4.55 3.66
C LEU A 107 9.85 4.14 2.25
N VAL A 108 8.76 4.73 1.73
CA VAL A 108 8.31 4.43 0.36
C VAL A 108 9.37 4.77 -0.66
N ARG A 109 10.09 5.91 -0.49
CA ARG A 109 11.19 6.30 -1.37
C ARG A 109 12.33 5.26 -1.35
N SER A 110 12.67 4.73 -0.19
CA SER A 110 13.67 3.65 -0.09
C SER A 110 13.24 2.43 -0.90
N LYS A 111 11.98 1.98 -0.74
CA LYS A 111 11.44 0.86 -1.52
C LYS A 111 11.44 1.17 -3.03
N VAL A 112 10.95 2.33 -3.43
CA VAL A 112 10.96 2.75 -4.86
C VAL A 112 12.37 2.78 -5.42
N ASN A 113 13.35 3.27 -4.68
CA ASN A 113 14.75 3.30 -5.13
C ASN A 113 15.32 1.89 -5.37
N GLU A 114 14.86 0.91 -4.63
CA GLU A 114 15.26 -0.49 -4.78
C GLU A 114 14.54 -1.17 -5.96
N ILE A 115 13.21 -1.03 -6.02
CA ILE A 115 12.40 -1.77 -7.00
C ILE A 115 12.18 -1.04 -8.32
N LYS A 116 12.36 0.29 -8.37
CA LYS A 116 12.16 1.15 -9.55
C LYS A 116 10.73 1.08 -10.14
N ILE A 117 9.73 1.00 -9.27
CA ILE A 117 8.31 1.00 -9.60
C ILE A 117 7.64 2.18 -8.93
N PRO A 118 6.70 2.91 -9.60
CA PRO A 118 5.89 3.95 -8.95
C PRO A 118 5.07 3.37 -7.81
N PHE A 119 4.79 4.22 -6.82
CA PHE A 119 4.14 3.79 -5.60
C PHE A 119 3.04 4.79 -5.19
N LEU A 120 1.84 4.28 -4.93
CA LEU A 120 0.73 5.03 -4.37
C LEU A 120 0.53 4.60 -2.90
N TYR A 121 0.56 5.56 -2.00
CA TYR A 121 0.30 5.36 -0.59
C TYR A 121 -1.00 6.04 -0.22
N CYS A 122 -2.01 5.26 0.17
CA CYS A 122 -3.31 5.74 0.61
C CYS A 122 -3.47 5.50 2.11
N ASN A 123 -3.72 6.56 2.88
CA ASN A 123 -3.86 6.49 4.33
C ASN A 123 -5.22 6.99 4.80
N LEU A 124 -5.73 6.38 5.87
CA LEU A 124 -6.96 6.75 6.52
C LEU A 124 -6.89 8.19 7.06
N VAL A 125 -8.02 8.89 7.02
CA VAL A 125 -8.29 10.13 7.76
C VAL A 125 -9.34 9.84 8.82
N GLY A 126 -9.12 10.32 10.03
CA GLY A 126 -10.09 10.19 11.12
C GLY A 126 -9.44 9.95 12.47
N ALA A 127 -10.25 9.49 13.41
CA ALA A 127 -9.80 9.10 14.73
C ALA A 127 -10.61 7.89 15.22
N GLN A 128 -9.97 7.05 15.99
CA GLN A 128 -10.58 5.89 16.63
C GLN A 128 -9.87 5.64 17.95
N ASP A 129 -10.63 5.65 19.04
CA ASP A 129 -10.10 5.60 20.41
C ASP A 129 -9.02 6.67 20.61
N GLU A 130 -7.83 6.31 21.06
CA GLU A 130 -6.69 7.22 21.23
C GLU A 130 -5.88 7.45 19.92
N LEU A 131 -6.23 6.80 18.84
CA LEU A 131 -5.49 6.89 17.58
C LEU A 131 -6.10 7.97 16.68
N VAL A 132 -5.22 8.82 16.12
CA VAL A 132 -5.55 9.79 15.10
C VAL A 132 -4.87 9.40 13.79
N PHE A 133 -5.57 9.55 12.67
CA PHE A 133 -5.08 9.26 11.34
C PHE A 133 -5.10 10.54 10.50
N ASP A 134 -3.96 10.94 10.02
CA ASP A 134 -3.74 12.23 9.35
C ASP A 134 -3.98 12.20 7.83
N GLY A 135 -4.36 11.06 7.26
CA GLY A 135 -4.44 10.94 5.81
C GLY A 135 -3.07 11.14 5.18
N SER A 136 -2.86 12.32 4.57
CA SER A 136 -1.59 12.66 3.92
C SER A 136 -1.16 11.60 2.90
N SER A 137 -2.12 11.07 2.13
CA SER A 137 -1.85 10.12 1.04
C SER A 137 -0.95 10.76 -0.02
N PHE A 138 -0.11 9.97 -0.70
CA PHE A 138 0.83 10.52 -1.67
C PHE A 138 1.19 9.53 -2.77
N ALA A 139 1.79 10.07 -3.85
CA ALA A 139 2.32 9.29 -4.97
C ALA A 139 3.81 9.58 -5.16
N LEU A 140 4.60 8.51 -5.34
CA LEU A 140 5.99 8.60 -5.78
C LEU A 140 6.13 8.03 -7.20
N ASP A 141 6.90 8.70 -8.05
CA ASP A 141 7.31 8.16 -9.33
C ASP A 141 8.39 7.07 -9.17
N LYS A 142 8.74 6.38 -10.25
CA LYS A 142 9.77 5.33 -10.27
C LYS A 142 11.18 5.77 -9.83
N ASN A 143 11.41 7.08 -9.73
CA ASN A 143 12.68 7.67 -9.29
C ASN A 143 12.64 8.10 -7.80
N GLY A 144 11.52 7.86 -7.11
CA GLY A 144 11.33 8.22 -5.71
C GLY A 144 10.97 9.69 -5.48
N LYS A 145 10.66 10.44 -6.54
CA LYS A 145 10.17 11.81 -6.42
C LYS A 145 8.70 11.79 -6.00
N CYS A 146 8.36 12.54 -4.95
CA CYS A 146 6.96 12.79 -4.61
C CYS A 146 6.34 13.71 -5.66
N ILE A 147 5.41 13.18 -6.44
CA ILE A 147 4.77 13.89 -7.56
C ILE A 147 3.46 14.55 -7.15
N SER A 148 2.84 14.06 -6.10
CA SER A 148 1.61 14.63 -5.56
C SER A 148 1.34 14.10 -4.14
N HIS A 149 0.63 14.87 -3.33
CA HIS A 149 0.15 14.45 -2.01
C HIS A 149 -1.19 15.11 -1.65
N CYS A 150 -2.00 14.40 -0.87
CA CYS A 150 -3.26 14.90 -0.30
C CYS A 150 -3.01 15.80 0.91
N LYS A 151 -4.03 16.54 1.29
CA LYS A 151 -4.06 17.31 2.53
C LYS A 151 -3.92 16.42 3.76
N SER A 152 -3.49 17.01 4.86
CA SER A 152 -3.45 16.37 6.17
C SER A 152 -4.70 16.68 6.96
N PHE A 153 -5.25 15.69 7.67
CA PHE A 153 -6.42 15.77 8.53
C PHE A 153 -7.74 16.17 7.83
N GLU A 154 -7.77 16.04 6.51
CA GLU A 154 -8.96 16.29 5.70
C GLU A 154 -9.14 15.14 4.70
N GLU A 155 -10.40 14.82 4.38
CA GLU A 155 -10.71 13.96 3.22
C GLU A 155 -10.33 14.68 1.94
N ASP A 156 -9.64 13.96 1.04
CA ASP A 156 -9.17 14.54 -0.22
C ASP A 156 -9.13 13.49 -1.33
N ILE A 157 -9.23 13.94 -2.58
CA ILE A 157 -9.12 13.11 -3.78
C ILE A 157 -7.96 13.61 -4.62
N LEU A 158 -6.96 12.77 -4.80
CA LEU A 158 -5.76 13.08 -5.55
C LEU A 158 -5.77 12.43 -6.93
N TYR A 159 -5.68 13.25 -7.98
CA TYR A 159 -5.44 12.81 -9.34
C TYR A 159 -3.96 12.95 -9.68
N THR A 160 -3.35 11.87 -10.15
CA THR A 160 -1.93 11.87 -10.53
C THR A 160 -1.71 11.14 -11.85
N ASP A 161 -0.84 11.68 -12.70
CA ASP A 161 -0.42 11.04 -13.95
C ASP A 161 0.97 10.43 -13.79
N LEU A 162 1.02 9.09 -13.70
CA LEU A 162 2.26 8.34 -13.54
C LEU A 162 3.07 8.26 -14.86
N ALA A 163 2.42 8.45 -16.03
CA ALA A 163 3.07 8.33 -17.32
C ALA A 163 3.89 9.59 -17.68
N SER A 164 3.43 10.77 -17.27
CA SER A 164 4.10 12.06 -17.56
C SER A 164 5.45 12.22 -16.86
N HIS A 165 5.71 11.42 -15.82
CA HIS A 165 6.97 11.42 -15.07
C HIS A 165 7.93 10.28 -15.48
N SER A 166 7.59 9.55 -16.54
CA SER A 166 8.52 8.61 -17.18
C SER A 166 9.39 9.40 -18.16
N THR A 167 10.46 10.05 -17.69
CA THR A 167 11.48 10.58 -18.58
C THR A 167 11.99 9.48 -19.51
N LYS A 168 11.99 9.79 -20.80
CA LYS A 168 12.57 8.99 -21.88
C LYS A 168 14.01 8.64 -21.60
#